data_145e1faee3ddf246427b9cc8a580dfce
#
_entry.id   145e1faee3ddf246427b9cc8a580dfce
#
_cell.length_a   1.000
_cell.length_b   1.000
_cell.length_c   1.000
_cell.angle_alpha   90.00
_cell.angle_beta   90.00
_cell.angle_gamma   90.00
#
_symmetry.space_group_name_H-M   'P 1'
#
loop_
_entity.id
_entity.type
_entity.pdbx_description
1 polymer ?
#
loop_
_entity_poly.entity_id
_entity_poly.type
_entity_poly.pdbx_seq_one_letter_code
_entity_poly.pdbx_strand_id
1 'polypeptide(L)'
;MEYVELHARSAFSFLRGASTPDTLAHHAALCDLPAIALTDRDGFYGIPRLHRACAEHGLRPITGAELTLEDGSILPVLVRSRDGYRNLSKLLTKAHLQTQKGAARIRWHELAEAANGLVALTGDHEGPLHKSLHKNDKSHMHGILHRLTETFGKDGVFIEIQRHLQRGEHHLHSLCIDLANSHNLPLLATGGVTCATRADREILDLFT
;
A
#
# COMPACT_ATOMS: atom_id res chain seq x y z
N MET A 1 -17.94 -13.19 -4.04
CA MET A 1 -16.82 -12.28 -4.35
C MET A 1 -15.70 -12.68 -3.41
N GLU A 2 -14.56 -13.07 -3.95
CA GLU A 2 -13.41 -13.50 -3.13
C GLU A 2 -12.64 -12.26 -2.67
N TYR A 3 -12.23 -12.23 -1.41
CA TYR A 3 -11.40 -11.16 -0.86
C TYR A 3 -9.92 -11.45 -1.15
N VAL A 4 -9.17 -10.42 -1.50
CA VAL A 4 -7.71 -10.45 -1.64
C VAL A 4 -7.14 -9.34 -0.77
N GLU A 5 -6.19 -9.66 0.10
CA GLU A 5 -5.48 -8.61 0.83
C GLU A 5 -4.45 -7.94 -0.09
N LEU A 6 -4.63 -6.64 -0.31
CA LEU A 6 -3.80 -5.85 -1.22
C LEU A 6 -2.87 -4.85 -0.54
N HIS A 7 -2.94 -4.75 0.81
CA HIS A 7 -2.11 -3.83 1.58
C HIS A 7 -1.63 -4.49 2.88
N ALA A 8 -0.63 -5.38 2.78
CA ALA A 8 -0.01 -6.01 3.94
C ALA A 8 1.45 -5.61 4.09
N ARG A 9 1.87 -5.39 5.33
CA ARG A 9 3.25 -5.10 5.73
C ARG A 9 3.82 -6.28 6.49
N SER A 10 5.06 -6.65 6.19
CA SER A 10 5.79 -7.65 6.99
C SER A 10 6.73 -7.00 8.00
N ALA A 11 7.43 -7.83 8.76
CA ALA A 11 8.49 -7.41 9.69
C ALA A 11 9.69 -6.72 8.97
N PHE A 12 9.75 -6.76 7.65
CA PHE A 12 10.72 -5.96 6.87
C PHE A 12 10.34 -4.48 6.80
N SER A 13 9.08 -4.13 7.07
CA SER A 13 8.66 -2.76 7.38
C SER A 13 8.93 -2.49 8.87
N PHE A 14 10.17 -2.17 9.19
CA PHE A 14 10.67 -2.06 10.56
C PHE A 14 9.79 -1.15 11.43
N LEU A 15 9.40 -1.62 12.62
CA LEU A 15 8.46 -0.99 13.56
C LEU A 15 7.02 -0.81 13.02
N ARG A 16 6.65 -1.45 11.89
CA ARG A 16 5.34 -1.29 11.26
C ARG A 16 4.64 -2.60 10.93
N GLY A 17 5.37 -3.69 10.90
CA GLY A 17 4.86 -5.03 10.73
C GLY A 17 5.55 -6.00 11.68
N ALA A 18 4.81 -6.96 12.23
CA ALA A 18 5.34 -7.92 13.20
C ALA A 18 5.60 -9.31 12.59
N SER A 19 4.83 -9.70 11.57
CA SER A 19 4.90 -11.05 11.03
C SER A 19 5.84 -11.15 9.84
N THR A 20 6.50 -12.31 9.69
CA THR A 20 7.33 -12.58 8.51
C THR A 20 6.46 -12.79 7.26
N PRO A 21 6.99 -12.61 6.03
CA PRO A 21 6.25 -12.91 4.81
C PRO A 21 5.74 -14.34 4.74
N ASP A 22 6.50 -15.29 5.29
CA ASP A 22 6.12 -16.71 5.35
C ASP A 22 4.89 -16.91 6.24
N THR A 23 4.89 -16.27 7.41
CA THR A 23 3.75 -16.33 8.35
C THR A 23 2.51 -15.67 7.76
N LEU A 24 2.66 -14.53 7.07
CA LEU A 24 1.55 -13.86 6.37
C LEU A 24 0.95 -14.75 5.29
N ALA A 25 1.78 -15.40 4.45
CA ALA A 25 1.31 -16.33 3.43
C ALA A 25 0.58 -17.54 4.03
N HIS A 26 1.13 -18.13 5.09
CA HIS A 26 0.48 -19.24 5.79
C HIS A 26 -0.91 -18.86 6.33
N HIS A 27 -1.03 -17.72 7.01
CA HIS A 27 -2.31 -17.26 7.53
C HIS A 27 -3.29 -16.83 6.44
N ALA A 28 -2.82 -16.25 5.32
CA ALA A 28 -3.65 -15.99 4.17
C ALA A 28 -4.28 -17.28 3.61
N ALA A 29 -3.50 -18.37 3.55
CA ALA A 29 -4.00 -19.69 3.16
C ALA A 29 -5.03 -20.23 4.15
N LEU A 30 -4.80 -20.10 5.46
CA LEU A 30 -5.77 -20.51 6.48
C LEU A 30 -7.09 -19.71 6.43
N CYS A 31 -7.06 -18.52 5.87
CA CYS A 31 -8.24 -17.68 5.64
C CYS A 31 -8.85 -17.89 4.25
N ASP A 32 -8.43 -18.92 3.50
CA ASP A 32 -8.90 -19.23 2.15
C ASP A 32 -8.76 -18.05 1.16
N LEU A 33 -7.75 -17.19 1.35
CA LEU A 33 -7.48 -16.11 0.40
C LEU A 33 -6.84 -16.69 -0.87
N PRO A 34 -7.27 -16.25 -2.07
CA PRO A 34 -6.68 -16.74 -3.32
C PRO A 34 -5.33 -16.06 -3.63
N ALA A 35 -5.07 -14.90 -3.03
CA ALA A 35 -3.88 -14.11 -3.27
C ALA A 35 -3.62 -13.16 -2.09
N ILE A 36 -2.36 -12.71 -1.96
CA ILE A 36 -1.95 -11.68 -0.99
C ILE A 36 -0.91 -10.76 -1.61
N ALA A 37 -1.04 -9.46 -1.41
CA ALA A 37 0.00 -8.49 -1.73
C ALA A 37 0.89 -8.21 -0.52
N LEU A 38 2.17 -7.97 -0.78
CA LEU A 38 3.10 -7.45 0.22
C LEU A 38 3.57 -6.07 -0.24
N THR A 39 3.40 -5.08 0.63
CA THR A 39 3.69 -3.67 0.38
C THR A 39 4.63 -3.11 1.45
N ASP A 40 5.78 -3.75 1.63
CA ASP A 40 6.77 -3.28 2.59
C ASP A 40 7.26 -1.86 2.27
N ARG A 41 7.64 -1.12 3.32
CA ARG A 41 8.07 0.28 3.23
C ARG A 41 9.37 0.42 2.45
N ASP A 42 9.33 1.21 1.38
CA ASP A 42 10.46 1.63 0.55
C ASP A 42 11.34 0.47 0.05
N GLY A 43 10.76 -0.73 -0.17
CA GLY A 43 11.57 -1.85 -0.64
C GLY A 43 10.83 -3.14 -0.93
N PHE A 44 11.56 -4.09 -1.53
CA PHE A 44 11.10 -5.43 -1.89
C PHE A 44 11.70 -6.54 -1.01
N TYR A 45 12.14 -6.21 0.20
CA TYR A 45 12.93 -7.12 1.04
C TYR A 45 12.20 -8.43 1.36
N GLY A 46 10.89 -8.38 1.59
CA GLY A 46 10.07 -9.53 1.90
C GLY A 46 9.57 -10.32 0.68
N ILE A 47 9.62 -9.73 -0.53
CA ILE A 47 8.99 -10.29 -1.74
C ILE A 47 9.51 -11.68 -2.11
N PRO A 48 10.84 -11.98 -2.13
CA PRO A 48 11.31 -13.32 -2.48
C PRO A 48 10.81 -14.39 -1.51
N ARG A 49 10.70 -14.06 -0.22
CA ARG A 49 10.16 -14.97 0.81
C ARG A 49 8.68 -15.20 0.62
N LEU A 50 7.90 -14.12 0.37
CA LEU A 50 6.48 -14.21 0.09
C LEU A 50 6.20 -15.13 -1.10
N HIS A 51 6.91 -14.94 -2.22
CA HIS A 51 6.73 -15.75 -3.43
C HIS A 51 6.95 -17.23 -3.17
N ARG A 52 8.00 -17.60 -2.42
CA ARG A 52 8.27 -18.99 -2.05
C ARG A 52 7.16 -19.54 -1.17
N ALA A 53 6.80 -18.85 -0.09
CA ALA A 53 5.77 -19.30 0.82
C ALA A 53 4.38 -19.40 0.15
N CYS A 54 4.03 -18.46 -0.72
CA CYS A 54 2.79 -18.54 -1.49
C CYS A 54 2.76 -19.76 -2.41
N ALA A 55 3.88 -20.12 -3.04
CA ALA A 55 3.96 -21.31 -3.88
C ALA A 55 3.74 -22.60 -3.06
N GLU A 56 4.23 -22.67 -1.83
CA GLU A 56 4.02 -23.79 -0.91
C GLU A 56 2.54 -23.96 -0.50
N HIS A 57 1.79 -22.87 -0.46
CA HIS A 57 0.37 -22.84 -0.04
C HIS A 57 -0.63 -22.69 -1.20
N GLY A 58 -0.18 -22.67 -2.46
CA GLY A 58 -1.06 -22.50 -3.62
C GLY A 58 -1.66 -21.09 -3.76
N LEU A 59 -1.09 -20.09 -3.09
CA LEU A 59 -1.51 -18.68 -3.16
C LEU A 59 -0.84 -17.96 -4.32
N ARG A 60 -1.51 -16.93 -4.84
CA ARG A 60 -0.91 -16.00 -5.80
C ARG A 60 -0.26 -14.82 -5.06
N PRO A 61 1.07 -14.65 -5.11
CA PRO A 61 1.74 -13.48 -4.54
C PRO A 61 1.55 -12.27 -5.45
N ILE A 62 1.30 -11.11 -4.86
CA ILE A 62 1.27 -9.82 -5.54
C ILE A 62 2.40 -8.96 -4.97
N THR A 63 3.27 -8.47 -5.86
CA THR A 63 4.37 -7.60 -5.49
C THR A 63 3.91 -6.16 -5.38
N GLY A 64 4.24 -5.48 -4.31
CA GLY A 64 4.01 -4.06 -4.12
C GLY A 64 5.08 -3.42 -3.23
N ALA A 65 4.96 -2.15 -2.98
CA ALA A 65 5.73 -1.41 -1.99
C ALA A 65 4.94 -0.18 -1.51
N GLU A 66 5.13 0.22 -0.28
CA GLU A 66 4.79 1.55 0.19
C GLU A 66 5.91 2.52 -0.16
N LEU A 67 5.56 3.59 -0.83
CA LEU A 67 6.50 4.62 -1.24
C LEU A 67 6.41 5.83 -0.32
N THR A 68 7.52 6.23 0.29
CA THR A 68 7.59 7.47 1.05
C THR A 68 7.76 8.64 0.09
N LEU A 69 6.73 9.47 -0.05
CA LEU A 69 6.78 10.65 -0.91
C LEU A 69 7.55 11.80 -0.25
N GLU A 70 7.91 12.81 -1.04
CA GLU A 70 8.69 13.97 -0.60
C GLU A 70 8.03 14.77 0.55
N ASP A 71 6.70 14.77 0.62
CA ASP A 71 5.91 15.39 1.69
C ASP A 71 5.75 14.49 2.95
N GLY A 72 6.39 13.32 2.92
CA GLY A 72 6.32 12.32 3.98
C GLY A 72 5.01 11.52 4.00
N SER A 73 4.13 11.67 3.01
CA SER A 73 2.99 10.77 2.84
C SER A 73 3.43 9.43 2.27
N ILE A 74 2.61 8.41 2.49
CA ILE A 74 2.91 7.03 2.11
C ILE A 74 1.93 6.58 1.05
N LEU A 75 2.45 6.23 -0.11
CA LEU A 75 1.66 5.77 -1.24
C LEU A 75 1.90 4.27 -1.49
N PRO A 76 0.93 3.40 -1.21
CA PRO A 76 1.03 2.00 -1.61
C PRO A 76 0.88 1.87 -3.12
N VAL A 77 1.80 1.11 -3.74
CA VAL A 77 1.75 0.78 -5.16
C VAL A 77 1.87 -0.72 -5.36
N LEU A 78 1.14 -1.25 -6.34
CA LEU A 78 1.16 -2.65 -6.72
C LEU A 78 1.69 -2.81 -8.13
N VAL A 79 2.40 -3.89 -8.36
CA VAL A 79 2.96 -4.24 -9.67
C VAL A 79 1.90 -4.99 -10.50
N ARG A 80 1.54 -4.42 -11.65
CA ARG A 80 0.58 -5.00 -12.60
C ARG A 80 1.26 -5.77 -13.74
N SER A 81 2.52 -5.43 -14.05
CA SER A 81 3.25 -6.02 -15.17
C SER A 81 4.74 -6.16 -14.88
N ARG A 82 5.45 -6.93 -15.74
CA ARG A 82 6.91 -7.07 -15.64
C ARG A 82 7.65 -5.73 -15.80
N ASP A 83 7.12 -4.84 -16.62
CA ASP A 83 7.70 -3.50 -16.78
C ASP A 83 7.45 -2.65 -15.54
N GLY A 84 6.26 -2.76 -14.92
CA GLY A 84 5.99 -2.13 -13.62
C GLY A 84 6.96 -2.60 -12.53
N TYR A 85 7.29 -3.88 -12.48
CA TYR A 85 8.31 -4.38 -11.55
C TYR A 85 9.69 -3.74 -11.78
N ARG A 86 10.12 -3.64 -13.05
CA ARG A 86 11.38 -2.98 -13.39
C ARG A 86 11.38 -1.50 -13.02
N ASN A 87 10.29 -0.81 -13.32
CA ASN A 87 10.13 0.61 -13.06
C ASN A 87 10.17 0.88 -11.57
N LEU A 88 9.42 0.13 -10.78
CA LEU A 88 9.39 0.27 -9.32
C LEU A 88 10.74 -0.08 -8.69
N SER A 89 11.42 -1.13 -9.18
CA SER A 89 12.79 -1.47 -8.71
C SER A 89 13.78 -0.34 -8.96
N LYS A 90 13.75 0.28 -10.16
CA LYS A 90 14.61 1.41 -10.49
C LYS A 90 14.29 2.64 -9.64
N LEU A 91 13.01 2.94 -9.43
CA LEU A 91 12.55 4.05 -8.62
C LEU A 91 13.03 3.92 -7.17
N LEU A 92 12.82 2.75 -6.55
CA LEU A 92 13.30 2.45 -5.20
C LEU A 92 14.82 2.54 -5.09
N THR A 93 15.55 1.97 -6.06
CA THR A 93 17.01 2.06 -6.09
C THR A 93 17.49 3.51 -6.16
N LYS A 94 16.89 4.33 -7.03
CA LYS A 94 17.20 5.75 -7.17
C LYS A 94 16.95 6.50 -5.86
N ALA A 95 15.78 6.27 -5.23
CA ALA A 95 15.42 6.90 -3.96
C ALA A 95 16.42 6.59 -2.85
N HIS A 96 16.86 5.33 -2.74
CA HIS A 96 17.86 4.93 -1.74
C HIS A 96 19.27 5.46 -2.04
N LEU A 97 19.66 5.57 -3.30
CA LEU A 97 21.00 6.11 -3.68
C LEU A 97 21.11 7.61 -3.50
N GLN A 98 20.00 8.34 -3.58
CA GLN A 98 19.98 9.80 -3.46
C GLN A 98 19.84 10.31 -2.03
N THR A 99 19.59 9.43 -1.07
CA THR A 99 19.29 9.80 0.32
C THR A 99 20.16 9.00 1.30
N GLN A 100 20.19 9.46 2.54
CA GLN A 100 20.80 8.68 3.63
C GLN A 100 19.98 7.42 3.90
N LYS A 101 20.63 6.40 4.46
CA LYS A 101 19.97 5.15 4.83
C LYS A 101 18.74 5.40 5.72
N GLY A 102 17.60 4.86 5.33
CA GLY A 102 16.34 5.00 6.05
C GLY A 102 15.58 6.31 5.79
N ALA A 103 16.08 7.18 4.89
CA ALA A 103 15.47 8.47 4.55
C ALA A 103 15.01 8.53 3.09
N ALA A 104 14.69 7.37 2.48
CA ALA A 104 14.22 7.33 1.10
C ALA A 104 13.03 8.28 0.91
N ARG A 105 13.07 9.05 -0.20
CA ARG A 105 12.00 9.97 -0.59
C ARG A 105 11.86 9.94 -2.11
N ILE A 106 10.62 9.93 -2.55
CA ILE A 106 10.26 9.88 -3.96
C ILE A 106 9.51 11.15 -4.31
N ARG A 107 9.97 11.84 -5.34
CA ARG A 107 9.30 13.02 -5.86
C ARG A 107 8.22 12.62 -6.86
N TRP A 108 7.18 13.43 -6.95
CA TRP A 108 6.05 13.14 -7.82
C TRP A 108 6.44 12.98 -9.31
N HIS A 109 7.40 13.76 -9.81
CA HIS A 109 7.84 13.62 -11.19
C HIS A 109 8.59 12.29 -11.43
N GLU A 110 9.37 11.81 -10.46
CA GLU A 110 10.06 10.53 -10.52
C GLU A 110 9.05 9.36 -10.50
N LEU A 111 7.98 9.51 -9.71
CA LEU A 111 6.88 8.57 -9.68
C LEU A 111 6.14 8.52 -11.03
N ALA A 112 5.89 9.68 -11.65
CA ALA A 112 5.24 9.76 -12.96
C ALA A 112 6.06 9.07 -14.07
N GLU A 113 7.38 9.21 -14.05
CA GLU A 113 8.28 8.51 -14.98
C GLU A 113 8.24 6.97 -14.81
N ALA A 114 7.96 6.48 -13.60
CA ALA A 114 7.99 5.07 -13.24
C ALA A 114 6.61 4.40 -13.22
N ALA A 115 5.50 5.15 -13.37
CA ALA A 115 4.14 4.68 -13.11
C ALA A 115 3.62 3.60 -14.07
N ASN A 116 4.21 3.50 -15.26
CA ASN A 116 3.76 2.50 -16.24
C ASN A 116 3.88 1.07 -15.70
N GLY A 117 2.76 0.34 -15.74
CA GLY A 117 2.65 -1.03 -15.22
C GLY A 117 2.48 -1.13 -13.70
N LEU A 118 2.21 0.01 -13.03
CA LEU A 118 1.88 0.09 -11.61
C LEU A 118 0.41 0.47 -11.38
N VAL A 119 -0.07 0.19 -10.19
CA VAL A 119 -1.38 0.60 -9.67
C VAL A 119 -1.15 1.25 -8.32
N ALA A 120 -1.80 2.38 -8.05
CA ALA A 120 -1.73 3.11 -6.80
C ALA A 120 -3.00 2.92 -5.97
N LEU A 121 -2.82 2.70 -4.67
CA LEU A 121 -3.88 2.80 -3.66
C LEU A 121 -3.73 4.15 -2.97
N THR A 122 -4.83 4.79 -2.54
CA THR A 122 -4.73 6.09 -1.86
C THR A 122 -4.14 6.00 -0.46
N GLY A 123 -3.92 4.79 0.03
CA GLY A 123 -3.28 4.52 1.31
C GLY A 123 -4.20 4.62 2.52
N ASP A 124 -3.63 4.29 3.66
CA ASP A 124 -4.25 4.39 4.97
C ASP A 124 -4.10 5.81 5.58
N HIS A 125 -4.12 5.92 6.90
CA HIS A 125 -3.97 7.19 7.64
C HIS A 125 -2.65 7.96 7.34
N GLU A 126 -1.61 7.28 6.84
CA GLU A 126 -0.36 7.89 6.39
C GLU A 126 -0.43 8.30 4.91
N GLY A 127 -1.45 7.87 4.18
CA GLY A 127 -1.64 8.13 2.75
C GLY A 127 -1.86 9.61 2.42
N PRO A 128 -1.51 10.04 1.20
CA PRO A 128 -1.65 11.44 0.80
C PRO A 128 -3.09 11.94 0.87
N LEU A 129 -4.06 11.08 0.55
CA LEU A 129 -5.48 11.44 0.62
C LEU A 129 -5.95 11.61 2.08
N HIS A 130 -5.63 10.65 2.96
CA HIS A 130 -6.07 10.68 4.36
C HIS A 130 -5.49 11.86 5.15
N LYS A 131 -4.24 12.26 4.88
CA LYS A 131 -3.66 13.48 5.48
C LYS A 131 -4.48 14.75 5.17
N SER A 132 -5.10 14.78 4.00
CA SER A 132 -5.96 15.89 3.58
C SER A 132 -7.38 15.80 4.14
N LEU A 133 -7.91 14.57 4.28
CA LEU A 133 -9.20 14.31 4.92
C LEU A 133 -9.22 14.83 6.36
N HIS A 134 -8.16 14.58 7.12
CA HIS A 134 -8.04 15.07 8.50
C HIS A 134 -8.02 16.60 8.62
N LYS A 135 -7.52 17.29 7.58
CA LYS A 135 -7.53 18.76 7.51
C LYS A 135 -8.83 19.34 6.97
N ASN A 136 -9.77 18.49 6.51
CA ASN A 136 -11.00 18.86 5.83
C ASN A 136 -10.79 19.81 4.64
N ASP A 137 -9.65 19.69 3.97
CA ASP A 137 -9.28 20.49 2.81
C ASP A 137 -9.73 19.81 1.51
N LYS A 138 -10.96 20.10 1.11
CA LYS A 138 -11.56 19.51 -0.09
C LYS A 138 -10.77 19.83 -1.37
N SER A 139 -10.26 21.04 -1.51
CA SER A 139 -9.48 21.42 -2.68
C SER A 139 -8.22 20.60 -2.82
N HIS A 140 -7.52 20.38 -1.71
CA HIS A 140 -6.31 19.56 -1.68
C HIS A 140 -6.61 18.08 -1.97
N MET A 141 -7.73 17.54 -1.44
CA MET A 141 -8.16 16.16 -1.75
C MET A 141 -8.37 15.94 -3.25
N HIS A 142 -9.11 16.85 -3.90
CA HIS A 142 -9.32 16.79 -5.35
C HIS A 142 -8.00 16.94 -6.12
N GLY A 143 -7.10 17.81 -5.68
CA GLY A 143 -5.77 17.99 -6.25
C GLY A 143 -4.91 16.73 -6.18
N ILE A 144 -4.96 16.01 -5.05
CA ILE A 144 -4.25 14.71 -4.90
C ILE A 144 -4.81 13.66 -5.86
N LEU A 145 -6.14 13.49 -5.92
CA LEU A 145 -6.75 12.51 -6.82
C LEU A 145 -6.49 12.84 -8.29
N HIS A 146 -6.53 14.12 -8.66
CA HIS A 146 -6.16 14.56 -10.00
C HIS A 146 -4.71 14.17 -10.32
N ARG A 147 -3.78 14.47 -9.43
CA ARG A 147 -2.35 14.14 -9.60
C ARG A 147 -2.11 12.63 -9.70
N LEU A 148 -2.80 11.82 -8.88
CA LEU A 148 -2.72 10.36 -8.97
C LEU A 148 -3.26 9.86 -10.31
N THR A 149 -4.40 10.37 -10.77
CA THR A 149 -5.00 9.96 -12.05
C THR A 149 -4.18 10.43 -13.26
N GLU A 150 -3.52 11.57 -13.20
CA GLU A 150 -2.55 11.99 -14.22
C GLU A 150 -1.33 11.07 -14.25
N THR A 151 -0.87 10.60 -13.08
CA THR A 151 0.32 9.75 -12.94
C THR A 151 0.06 8.30 -13.38
N PHE A 152 -1.02 7.67 -12.91
CA PHE A 152 -1.29 6.24 -13.09
C PHE A 152 -2.41 5.93 -14.10
N GLY A 153 -3.11 6.94 -14.59
CA GLY A 153 -4.36 6.77 -15.33
C GLY A 153 -5.53 6.41 -14.41
N LYS A 154 -6.76 6.61 -14.87
CA LYS A 154 -7.98 6.31 -14.09
C LYS A 154 -8.08 4.83 -13.68
N ASP A 155 -7.69 3.93 -14.56
CA ASP A 155 -7.71 2.48 -14.32
C ASP A 155 -6.55 2.00 -13.40
N GLY A 156 -5.64 2.90 -13.06
CA GLY A 156 -4.48 2.64 -12.20
C GLY A 156 -4.60 3.24 -10.81
N VAL A 157 -5.72 3.83 -10.43
CA VAL A 157 -5.93 4.46 -9.11
C VAL A 157 -7.15 3.88 -8.41
N PHE A 158 -6.98 3.45 -7.16
CA PHE A 158 -8.06 2.95 -6.31
C PHE A 158 -8.14 3.76 -5.04
N ILE A 159 -9.35 4.20 -4.67
CA ILE A 159 -9.59 4.83 -3.38
C ILE A 159 -9.72 3.73 -2.35
N GLU A 160 -8.72 3.65 -1.46
CA GLU A 160 -8.62 2.62 -0.44
C GLU A 160 -9.47 2.96 0.78
N ILE A 161 -10.19 1.96 1.28
CA ILE A 161 -10.94 2.01 2.53
C ILE A 161 -10.49 0.85 3.41
N GLN A 162 -10.12 1.16 4.65
CA GLN A 162 -9.81 0.18 5.70
C GLN A 162 -10.82 0.33 6.83
N ARG A 163 -11.29 -0.77 7.39
CA ARG A 163 -12.25 -0.76 8.50
C ARG A 163 -11.66 -1.37 9.76
N HIS A 164 -11.31 -0.52 10.71
CA HIS A 164 -10.74 -0.90 12.00
C HIS A 164 -11.68 -0.63 13.19
N LEU A 165 -12.94 -0.23 12.91
CA LEU A 165 -13.96 0.10 13.91
C LEU A 165 -13.55 1.24 14.85
N GLN A 166 -12.74 2.18 14.33
CA GLN A 166 -12.26 3.34 15.07
C GLN A 166 -13.31 4.47 15.10
N ARG A 167 -13.21 5.31 16.13
CA ARG A 167 -14.09 6.48 16.25
C ARG A 167 -13.86 7.46 15.10
N GLY A 168 -14.94 7.85 14.41
CA GLY A 168 -14.87 8.80 13.28
C GLY A 168 -14.62 8.16 11.91
N GLU A 169 -14.34 6.87 11.83
CA GLU A 169 -14.05 6.13 10.60
C GLU A 169 -15.20 6.20 9.59
N HIS A 170 -16.46 6.18 10.06
CA HIS A 170 -17.63 6.34 9.20
C HIS A 170 -17.63 7.63 8.38
N HIS A 171 -17.22 8.74 9.00
CA HIS A 171 -17.15 10.04 8.31
C HIS A 171 -16.06 10.00 7.21
N LEU A 172 -14.90 9.41 7.50
CA LEU A 172 -13.84 9.26 6.51
C LEU A 172 -14.27 8.37 5.34
N HIS A 173 -14.97 7.26 5.63
CA HIS A 173 -15.51 6.38 4.59
C HIS A 173 -16.52 7.10 3.69
N SER A 174 -17.45 7.89 4.27
CA SER A 174 -18.40 8.67 3.48
C SER A 174 -17.69 9.65 2.55
N LEU A 175 -16.67 10.35 3.03
CA LEU A 175 -15.87 11.26 2.20
C LEU A 175 -15.11 10.50 1.09
N CYS A 176 -14.56 9.33 1.37
CA CYS A 176 -13.90 8.48 0.35
C CYS A 176 -14.90 8.03 -0.72
N ILE A 177 -16.13 7.66 -0.33
CA ILE A 177 -17.20 7.27 -1.26
C ILE A 177 -17.61 8.46 -2.14
N ASP A 178 -17.79 9.65 -1.56
CA ASP A 178 -18.15 10.86 -2.31
C ASP A 178 -17.04 11.24 -3.31
N LEU A 179 -15.78 11.15 -2.90
CA LEU A 179 -14.62 11.38 -3.77
C LEU A 179 -14.53 10.35 -4.89
N ALA A 180 -14.76 9.05 -4.60
CA ALA A 180 -14.79 7.98 -5.58
C ALA A 180 -15.85 8.25 -6.67
N ASN A 181 -17.07 8.61 -6.25
CA ASN A 181 -18.15 8.94 -7.16
C ASN A 181 -17.84 10.19 -8.00
N SER A 182 -17.32 11.25 -7.37
CA SER A 182 -17.05 12.53 -8.07
C SER A 182 -15.93 12.44 -9.09
N HIS A 183 -14.93 11.56 -8.85
CA HIS A 183 -13.81 11.33 -9.78
C HIS A 183 -14.02 10.13 -10.70
N ASN A 184 -15.11 9.37 -10.51
CA ASN A 184 -15.35 8.09 -11.19
C ASN A 184 -14.16 7.12 -11.01
N LEU A 185 -13.72 6.93 -9.75
CA LEU A 185 -12.65 6.03 -9.36
C LEU A 185 -13.22 4.85 -8.56
N PRO A 186 -12.64 3.65 -8.72
CA PRO A 186 -13.08 2.49 -7.96
C PRO A 186 -12.70 2.58 -6.49
N LEU A 187 -13.60 2.09 -5.62
CA LEU A 187 -13.32 1.84 -4.22
C LEU A 187 -12.67 0.47 -4.04
N LEU A 188 -11.74 0.37 -3.12
CA LEU A 188 -11.05 -0.85 -2.76
C LEU A 188 -11.03 -1.03 -1.24
N ALA A 189 -11.50 -2.17 -0.75
CA ALA A 189 -11.38 -2.54 0.65
C ALA A 189 -10.09 -3.33 0.89
N THR A 190 -9.28 -2.94 1.87
CA THR A 190 -8.11 -3.67 2.34
C THR A 190 -8.14 -3.80 3.86
N GLY A 191 -7.34 -4.72 4.40
CA GLY A 191 -7.19 -4.89 5.84
C GLY A 191 -6.11 -4.00 6.46
N GLY A 192 -5.16 -3.51 5.66
CA GLY A 192 -3.99 -2.80 6.19
C GLY A 192 -3.19 -3.68 7.15
N VAL A 193 -2.98 -4.93 6.76
CA VAL A 193 -2.44 -5.98 7.63
C VAL A 193 -1.02 -5.66 8.07
N THR A 194 -0.79 -5.66 9.39
CA THR A 194 0.52 -5.45 10.02
C THR A 194 0.99 -6.67 10.83
N CYS A 195 0.10 -7.61 11.07
CA CYS A 195 0.38 -8.85 11.78
C CYS A 195 -0.54 -9.98 11.26
N ALA A 196 -0.05 -11.20 11.21
CA ALA A 196 -0.80 -12.36 10.75
C ALA A 196 -1.82 -12.83 11.79
N THR A 197 -1.49 -12.70 13.07
CA THR A 197 -2.33 -13.12 14.18
C THR A 197 -2.50 -12.02 15.22
N ARG A 198 -3.50 -12.19 16.11
CA ARG A 198 -3.66 -11.28 17.26
C ARG A 198 -2.49 -11.35 18.23
N ALA A 199 -1.85 -12.50 18.37
CA ALA A 199 -0.68 -12.66 19.22
C ALA A 199 0.54 -11.87 18.71
N ASP A 200 0.70 -11.76 17.39
CA ASP A 200 1.79 -10.95 16.80
C ASP A 200 1.60 -9.46 17.06
N ARG A 201 0.39 -9.02 17.40
CA ARG A 201 0.09 -7.63 17.75
C ARG A 201 0.85 -7.18 19.00
N GLU A 202 0.97 -8.06 20.00
CA GLU A 202 1.71 -7.76 21.22
C GLU A 202 3.19 -7.47 20.91
N ILE A 203 3.75 -8.17 19.90
CA ILE A 203 5.13 -7.94 19.45
C ILE A 203 5.24 -6.53 18.83
N LEU A 204 4.29 -6.15 17.99
CA LEU A 204 4.28 -4.82 17.37
C LEU A 204 4.16 -3.72 18.40
N ASP A 205 3.26 -3.89 19.38
CA ASP A 205 3.01 -2.91 20.45
C ASP A 205 4.22 -2.73 21.40
N LEU A 206 5.15 -3.71 21.47
CA LEU A 206 6.41 -3.59 22.21
C LEU A 206 7.44 -2.70 21.49
N PHE A 207 7.33 -2.53 20.17
CA PHE A 207 8.29 -1.80 19.35
C PHE A 207 7.79 -0.43 18.89
N THR A 208 6.51 -0.11 19.11
CA THR A 208 5.88 1.17 18.74
C THR A 208 5.49 1.98 19.98
#